data_66060d91d02240503335b736d734d545
#
_entry.id   66060d91d02240503335b736d734d545
#
_cell.length_a   1.000
_cell.length_b   1.000
_cell.length_c   1.000
_cell.angle_alpha   90.00
_cell.angle_beta   90.00
_cell.angle_gamma   90.00
#
_symmetry.space_group_name_H-M   'P 1'
#
loop_
_entity.id
_entity.type
_entity.pdbx_description
1 polymer ?
#
loop_
_entity_poly.entity_id
_entity_poly.type
_entity_poly.pdbx_seq_one_letter_code
_entity_poly.pdbx_strand_id
1 'polypeptide(L)'
;HGGEVNWSNISAYQKLSENFIEKHADKVSWEDVSVYQKLSEAFIEKHANKISWPYIAKYQRLSENFRKKHGIKVPQNNWLYASNEEKLKALKRHGYSVENGNVIAYKSCRADGYSKYNFQYRYEVGKTYTSHCDCNLDNKYSFGLSAWTMDGALKYCNEKLFKVSIPLEKLGAIVHDGGKLRAFEMTVLEEIA
;
A
#
# COMPACT_ATOMS: atom_id res chain seq x y z
N HIS A 1 32.51 12.93 4.18
CA HIS A 1 31.43 13.22 5.14
C HIS A 1 30.47 12.04 5.12
N GLY A 2 30.64 11.10 6.06
CA GLY A 2 29.66 10.04 6.31
C GLY A 2 28.47 10.66 7.04
N GLY A 3 27.40 10.99 6.29
CA GLY A 3 26.15 11.40 6.89
C GLY A 3 25.60 10.24 7.74
N GLU A 4 25.18 10.54 8.96
CA GLU A 4 24.52 9.53 9.82
C GLU A 4 23.34 8.92 9.10
N VAL A 5 23.23 7.61 9.14
CA VAL A 5 22.14 6.86 8.52
C VAL A 5 20.85 7.17 9.27
N ASN A 6 19.87 7.75 8.59
CA ASN A 6 18.55 8.01 9.17
C ASN A 6 17.72 6.72 9.18
N TRP A 7 17.75 6.02 10.30
CA TRP A 7 17.07 4.73 10.47
C TRP A 7 15.54 4.83 10.44
N SER A 8 14.95 5.95 10.88
CA SER A 8 13.50 6.17 10.70
C SER A 8 13.12 6.23 9.22
N ASN A 9 13.88 6.98 8.41
CA ASN A 9 13.65 7.03 6.97
C ASN A 9 13.82 5.65 6.30
N ILE A 10 14.85 4.89 6.71
CA ILE A 10 15.02 3.52 6.21
C ILE A 10 13.82 2.66 6.63
N SER A 11 13.41 2.71 7.89
CA SER A 11 12.29 1.93 8.41
C SER A 11 10.96 2.27 7.75
N ALA A 12 10.76 3.54 7.34
CA ALA A 12 9.53 4.01 6.71
C ALA A 12 9.50 3.81 5.18
N TYR A 13 10.62 4.11 4.50
CA TYR A 13 10.61 4.25 3.03
C TYR A 13 11.30 3.14 2.27
N GLN A 14 12.12 2.29 2.92
CA GLN A 14 12.72 1.14 2.27
C GLN A 14 11.90 -0.12 2.53
N LYS A 15 11.84 -1.02 1.55
CA LYS A 15 11.24 -2.35 1.75
C LYS A 15 12.25 -3.24 2.46
N LEU A 16 11.98 -3.53 3.73
CA LEU A 16 12.87 -4.31 4.58
C LEU A 16 12.37 -5.76 4.73
N SER A 17 13.30 -6.71 4.74
CA SER A 17 12.99 -8.07 5.16
C SER A 17 12.99 -8.17 6.69
N GLU A 18 12.25 -9.13 7.25
CA GLU A 18 12.25 -9.40 8.69
C GLU A 18 13.65 -9.71 9.22
N ASN A 19 14.46 -10.47 8.45
CA ASN A 19 15.85 -10.74 8.79
C ASN A 19 16.71 -9.48 8.86
N PHE A 20 16.49 -8.51 7.96
CA PHE A 20 17.17 -7.24 8.00
C PHE A 20 16.78 -6.43 9.24
N ILE A 21 15.47 -6.36 9.53
CA ILE A 21 14.94 -5.66 10.71
C ILE A 21 15.53 -6.28 11.99
N GLU A 22 15.58 -7.60 12.06
CA GLU A 22 16.13 -8.32 13.21
C GLU A 22 17.62 -8.06 13.41
N LYS A 23 18.41 -8.09 12.32
CA LYS A 23 19.85 -7.79 12.35
C LYS A 23 20.15 -6.37 12.84
N HIS A 24 19.23 -5.45 12.63
CA HIS A 24 19.36 -4.03 12.99
C HIS A 24 18.33 -3.58 14.03
N ALA A 25 17.91 -4.51 14.88
CA ALA A 25 16.83 -4.31 15.86
C ALA A 25 17.10 -3.23 16.91
N ASP A 26 18.35 -2.84 17.09
CA ASP A 26 18.83 -1.75 17.93
C ASP A 26 18.81 -0.38 17.25
N LYS A 27 18.63 -0.34 15.90
CA LYS A 27 18.74 0.87 15.08
C LYS A 27 17.42 1.26 14.41
N VAL A 28 16.61 0.28 13.97
CA VAL A 28 15.34 0.54 13.29
C VAL A 28 14.36 1.26 14.20
N SER A 29 13.53 2.12 13.61
CA SER A 29 12.34 2.66 14.28
C SER A 29 11.25 1.59 14.29
N TRP A 30 10.99 1.00 15.46
CA TRP A 30 9.96 -0.04 15.60
C TRP A 30 8.54 0.50 15.38
N GLU A 31 8.33 1.79 15.60
CA GLU A 31 7.09 2.47 15.27
C GLU A 31 6.88 2.47 13.74
N ASP A 32 7.88 2.94 12.98
CA ASP A 32 7.83 2.96 11.51
C ASP A 32 7.77 1.54 10.92
N VAL A 33 8.49 0.59 11.49
CA VAL A 33 8.41 -0.84 11.12
C VAL A 33 6.98 -1.35 11.28
N SER A 34 6.31 -1.03 12.38
CA SER A 34 4.92 -1.45 12.64
C SER A 34 3.91 -0.88 11.65
N VAL A 35 4.18 0.32 11.13
CA VAL A 35 3.32 1.03 10.16
C VAL A 35 3.61 0.58 8.72
N TYR A 36 4.87 0.67 8.30
CA TYR A 36 5.24 0.66 6.87
C TYR A 36 5.75 -0.68 6.36
N GLN A 37 6.16 -1.60 7.22
CA GLN A 37 6.67 -2.91 6.81
C GLN A 37 5.59 -3.98 6.88
N LYS A 38 5.63 -4.93 5.96
CA LYS A 38 4.79 -6.12 6.03
C LYS A 38 5.43 -7.13 6.98
N LEU A 39 4.73 -7.46 8.06
CA LEU A 39 5.22 -8.35 9.11
C LEU A 39 4.40 -9.63 9.20
N SER A 40 5.08 -10.75 9.46
CA SER A 40 4.43 -12.02 9.80
C SER A 40 3.96 -12.02 11.27
N GLU A 41 2.93 -12.81 11.57
CA GLU A 41 2.46 -12.97 12.95
C GLU A 41 3.55 -13.54 13.88
N ALA A 42 4.38 -14.44 13.36
CA ALA A 42 5.50 -14.99 14.10
C ALA A 42 6.55 -13.92 14.46
N PHE A 43 6.84 -13.00 13.53
CA PHE A 43 7.74 -11.89 13.79
C PHE A 43 7.16 -10.89 14.79
N ILE A 44 5.87 -10.56 14.66
CA ILE A 44 5.13 -9.71 15.61
C ILE A 44 5.17 -10.30 17.02
N GLU A 45 4.91 -11.59 17.14
CA GLU A 45 4.95 -12.31 18.43
C GLU A 45 6.35 -12.27 19.06
N LYS A 46 7.38 -12.56 18.25
CA LYS A 46 8.79 -12.55 18.70
C LYS A 46 9.24 -11.18 19.22
N HIS A 47 8.73 -10.11 18.64
CA HIS A 47 9.10 -8.72 18.98
C HIS A 47 7.96 -7.95 19.67
N ALA A 48 7.07 -8.65 20.36
CA ALA A 48 5.88 -8.09 21.00
C ALA A 48 6.14 -6.93 21.97
N ASN A 49 7.34 -6.87 22.53
CA ASN A 49 7.78 -5.80 23.45
C ASN A 49 8.39 -4.57 22.75
N LYS A 50 8.62 -4.63 21.43
CA LYS A 50 9.24 -3.55 20.64
C LYS A 50 8.27 -2.90 19.67
N ILE A 51 7.32 -3.68 19.13
CA ILE A 51 6.33 -3.20 18.16
C ILE A 51 5.31 -2.24 18.77
N SER A 52 4.68 -1.44 17.92
CA SER A 52 3.54 -0.61 18.31
C SER A 52 2.23 -1.36 18.04
N TRP A 53 1.62 -1.94 19.08
CA TRP A 53 0.36 -2.69 18.96
C TRP A 53 -0.79 -1.89 18.32
N PRO A 54 -0.98 -0.57 18.59
CA PRO A 54 -1.99 0.22 17.89
C PRO A 54 -1.76 0.27 16.36
N TYR A 55 -0.51 0.36 15.91
CA TYR A 55 -0.18 0.37 14.50
C TYR A 55 -0.26 -1.03 13.88
N ILE A 56 0.16 -2.07 14.59
CA ILE A 56 -0.05 -3.46 14.16
C ILE A 56 -1.54 -3.72 13.91
N ALA A 57 -2.41 -3.34 14.83
CA ALA A 57 -3.85 -3.50 14.70
C ALA A 57 -4.44 -2.75 13.49
N LYS A 58 -3.88 -1.59 13.16
CA LYS A 58 -4.38 -0.71 12.10
C LYS A 58 -3.86 -1.07 10.71
N TYR A 59 -2.61 -1.53 10.60
CA TYR A 59 -1.91 -1.64 9.33
C TYR A 59 -1.53 -3.08 8.93
N GLN A 60 -1.56 -4.06 9.85
CA GLN A 60 -1.22 -5.45 9.55
C GLN A 60 -2.47 -6.31 9.40
N ARG A 61 -2.52 -7.12 8.33
CA ARG A 61 -3.58 -8.12 8.17
C ARG A 61 -3.22 -9.35 8.99
N LEU A 62 -4.00 -9.60 10.04
CA LEU A 62 -3.79 -10.66 11.02
C LEU A 62 -4.88 -11.70 10.90
N SER A 63 -4.57 -12.96 11.21
CA SER A 63 -5.55 -14.03 11.30
C SER A 63 -6.56 -13.77 12.43
N GLU A 64 -7.74 -14.38 12.33
CA GLU A 64 -8.76 -14.26 13.36
C GLU A 64 -8.27 -14.79 14.71
N ASN A 65 -7.53 -15.91 14.70
CA ASN A 65 -6.98 -16.50 15.91
C ASN A 65 -5.96 -15.57 16.59
N PHE A 66 -5.08 -14.94 15.80
CA PHE A 66 -4.11 -13.99 16.33
C PHE A 66 -4.80 -12.75 16.93
N ARG A 67 -5.81 -12.21 16.24
CA ARG A 67 -6.58 -11.07 16.74
C ARG A 67 -7.32 -11.41 18.05
N LYS A 68 -7.96 -12.58 18.13
CA LYS A 68 -8.63 -13.04 19.36
C LYS A 68 -7.64 -13.19 20.51
N LYS A 69 -6.46 -13.79 20.26
CA LYS A 69 -5.41 -13.97 21.28
C LYS A 69 -4.95 -12.64 21.88
N HIS A 70 -4.82 -11.59 21.05
CA HIS A 70 -4.29 -10.28 21.46
C HIS A 70 -5.37 -9.22 21.68
N GLY A 71 -6.66 -9.57 21.64
CA GLY A 71 -7.77 -8.62 21.83
C GLY A 71 -7.86 -7.53 20.76
N ILE A 72 -7.35 -7.80 19.54
CA ILE A 72 -7.30 -6.83 18.43
C ILE A 72 -8.67 -6.79 17.73
N LYS A 73 -9.28 -5.61 17.69
CA LYS A 73 -10.53 -5.36 16.96
C LYS A 73 -10.24 -5.04 15.49
N VAL A 74 -11.20 -5.40 14.62
CA VAL A 74 -11.15 -4.97 13.21
C VAL A 74 -11.33 -3.44 13.16
N PRO A 75 -10.43 -2.71 12.51
CA PRO A 75 -10.54 -1.25 12.42
C PRO A 75 -11.75 -0.87 11.55
N GLN A 76 -12.45 0.21 11.94
CA GLN A 76 -13.57 0.77 11.17
C GLN A 76 -13.06 1.53 9.94
N ASN A 77 -13.92 1.67 8.92
CA ASN A 77 -13.61 2.36 7.66
C ASN A 77 -12.25 1.95 7.06
N ASN A 78 -11.99 0.64 7.11
CA ASN A 78 -10.69 0.11 6.71
C ASN A 78 -10.88 -1.21 5.94
N TRP A 79 -10.33 -1.27 4.74
CA TRP A 79 -10.47 -2.43 3.86
C TRP A 79 -9.45 -3.54 4.12
N LEU A 80 -8.71 -3.48 5.21
CA LEU A 80 -7.74 -4.52 5.59
C LEU A 80 -8.38 -5.92 5.66
N TYR A 81 -9.67 -5.98 6.04
CA TYR A 81 -10.46 -7.21 6.14
C TYR A 81 -11.71 -7.21 5.23
N ALA A 82 -11.85 -6.23 4.34
CA ALA A 82 -12.99 -6.15 3.44
C ALA A 82 -13.04 -7.35 2.48
N SER A 83 -14.25 -7.85 2.26
CA SER A 83 -14.50 -8.90 1.27
C SER A 83 -14.35 -8.36 -0.16
N ASN A 84 -14.12 -9.27 -1.11
CA ASN A 84 -14.09 -8.90 -2.53
C ASN A 84 -15.45 -8.35 -2.99
N GLU A 85 -16.56 -8.82 -2.42
CA GLU A 85 -17.89 -8.32 -2.73
C GLU A 85 -18.07 -6.85 -2.34
N GLU A 86 -17.65 -6.47 -1.13
CA GLU A 86 -17.66 -5.07 -0.68
C GLU A 86 -16.81 -4.17 -1.57
N LYS A 87 -15.61 -4.64 -1.95
CA LYS A 87 -14.71 -3.93 -2.87
C LYS A 87 -15.34 -3.75 -4.25
N LEU A 88 -15.93 -4.81 -4.82
CA LEU A 88 -16.61 -4.78 -6.13
C LEU A 88 -17.79 -3.80 -6.12
N LYS A 89 -18.60 -3.81 -5.08
CA LYS A 89 -19.74 -2.88 -4.93
C LYS A 89 -19.28 -1.42 -4.93
N ALA A 90 -18.20 -1.11 -4.21
CA ALA A 90 -17.64 0.23 -4.17
C ALA A 90 -17.00 0.63 -5.52
N LEU A 91 -16.22 -0.25 -6.16
CA LEU A 91 -15.62 -0.01 -7.46
C LEU A 91 -16.67 0.29 -8.53
N LYS A 92 -17.74 -0.51 -8.58
CA LYS A 92 -18.86 -0.30 -9.51
C LYS A 92 -19.54 1.05 -9.30
N ARG A 93 -19.74 1.47 -8.03
CA ARG A 93 -20.32 2.79 -7.69
C ARG A 93 -19.48 3.94 -8.24
N HIS A 94 -18.16 3.78 -8.29
CA HIS A 94 -17.22 4.80 -8.74
C HIS A 94 -16.75 4.62 -10.20
N GLY A 95 -17.39 3.72 -10.97
CA GLY A 95 -17.18 3.57 -12.40
C GLY A 95 -15.90 2.84 -12.79
N TYR A 96 -15.26 2.10 -11.89
CA TYR A 96 -14.12 1.24 -12.25
C TYR A 96 -14.58 -0.04 -12.94
N SER A 97 -13.84 -0.46 -13.97
CA SER A 97 -14.01 -1.78 -14.58
C SER A 97 -13.19 -2.83 -13.82
N VAL A 98 -13.74 -4.04 -13.78
CA VAL A 98 -13.05 -5.21 -13.23
C VAL A 98 -13.07 -6.30 -14.32
N GLU A 99 -11.89 -6.71 -14.77
CA GLU A 99 -11.69 -7.66 -15.84
C GLU A 99 -10.87 -8.84 -15.29
N ASN A 100 -11.42 -10.07 -15.40
CA ASN A 100 -10.75 -11.28 -14.93
C ASN A 100 -10.20 -11.18 -13.49
N GLY A 101 -10.97 -10.58 -12.57
CA GLY A 101 -10.58 -10.41 -11.18
C GLY A 101 -9.58 -9.26 -10.91
N ASN A 102 -9.27 -8.47 -11.91
CA ASN A 102 -8.38 -7.32 -11.81
C ASN A 102 -9.13 -6.00 -12.02
N VAL A 103 -8.87 -5.04 -11.17
CA VAL A 103 -9.35 -3.66 -11.32
C VAL A 103 -8.49 -2.97 -12.36
N ILE A 104 -9.11 -2.35 -13.35
CA ILE A 104 -8.44 -1.51 -14.34
C ILE A 104 -8.46 -0.06 -13.86
N ALA A 105 -7.28 0.54 -13.84
CA ALA A 105 -7.09 1.91 -13.38
C ALA A 105 -5.95 2.59 -14.17
N TYR A 106 -5.64 3.82 -13.81
CA TYR A 106 -4.63 4.62 -14.50
C TYR A 106 -3.60 5.18 -13.54
N LYS A 107 -2.35 5.15 -13.98
CA LYS A 107 -1.20 5.68 -13.25
C LYS A 107 -0.56 6.77 -14.07
N SER A 108 -0.61 8.00 -13.57
CA SER A 108 0.15 9.10 -14.16
C SER A 108 1.51 9.25 -13.49
N CYS A 109 2.51 9.55 -14.28
CA CYS A 109 3.90 9.70 -13.87
C CYS A 109 4.54 10.90 -14.53
N ARG A 110 5.71 11.28 -14.04
CA ARG A 110 6.61 12.22 -14.69
C ARG A 110 7.19 11.60 -15.97
N ALA A 111 7.76 12.40 -16.84
CA ALA A 111 8.39 11.96 -18.10
C ALA A 111 9.48 10.88 -17.89
N ASP A 112 10.18 10.91 -16.76
CA ASP A 112 11.17 9.92 -16.37
C ASP A 112 10.62 8.59 -15.84
N GLY A 113 9.27 8.47 -15.75
CA GLY A 113 8.56 7.28 -15.29
C GLY A 113 8.35 7.18 -13.78
N TYR A 114 8.87 8.13 -12.99
CA TYR A 114 8.62 8.16 -11.56
C TYR A 114 7.29 8.83 -11.21
N SER A 115 6.71 8.44 -10.09
CA SER A 115 5.54 9.11 -9.54
C SER A 115 5.87 10.57 -9.17
N LYS A 116 4.88 11.48 -9.23
CA LYS A 116 5.08 12.93 -8.99
C LYS A 116 5.81 13.26 -7.67
N TYR A 117 5.51 12.52 -6.61
CA TYR A 117 6.03 12.77 -5.27
C TYR A 117 6.74 11.56 -4.64
N ASN A 118 6.81 10.43 -5.35
CA ASN A 118 7.43 9.22 -4.83
C ASN A 118 8.41 8.66 -5.87
N PHE A 119 9.69 8.67 -5.52
CA PHE A 119 10.79 8.21 -6.37
C PHE A 119 11.22 6.77 -6.08
N GLN A 120 10.43 6.02 -5.30
CA GLN A 120 10.74 4.65 -4.95
C GLN A 120 10.66 3.70 -6.16
N TYR A 121 9.68 3.95 -7.05
CA TYR A 121 9.45 3.12 -8.23
C TYR A 121 9.48 3.94 -9.50
N ARG A 122 10.25 3.47 -10.47
CA ARG A 122 10.15 3.86 -11.87
C ARG A 122 9.20 2.89 -12.56
N TYR A 123 8.07 3.38 -13.04
CA TYR A 123 7.04 2.56 -13.66
C TYR A 123 7.36 2.30 -15.12
N GLU A 124 7.31 1.01 -15.52
CA GLU A 124 7.62 0.52 -16.86
C GLU A 124 6.60 -0.52 -17.27
N VAL A 125 6.23 -0.54 -18.56
CA VAL A 125 5.27 -1.50 -19.14
C VAL A 125 5.74 -2.94 -18.90
N GLY A 126 4.80 -3.82 -18.54
CA GLY A 126 5.02 -5.24 -18.25
C GLY A 126 5.56 -5.53 -16.85
N LYS A 127 5.88 -4.50 -16.04
CA LYS A 127 6.38 -4.72 -14.67
C LYS A 127 5.28 -4.70 -13.63
N THR A 128 5.44 -5.55 -12.62
CA THR A 128 4.61 -5.61 -11.42
C THR A 128 5.36 -5.00 -10.23
N TYR A 129 4.66 -4.15 -9.50
CA TYR A 129 5.17 -3.46 -8.31
C TYR A 129 4.39 -3.90 -7.08
N THR A 130 5.07 -4.00 -5.95
CA THR A 130 4.46 -4.35 -4.66
C THR A 130 4.88 -3.38 -3.57
N SER A 131 3.96 -3.04 -2.67
CA SER A 131 4.20 -2.17 -1.53
C SER A 131 3.30 -2.57 -0.38
N HIS A 132 3.67 -2.23 0.85
CA HIS A 132 2.68 -2.19 1.93
C HIS A 132 1.68 -1.06 1.67
N CYS A 133 0.48 -1.13 2.25
CA CYS A 133 -0.62 -0.23 1.90
C CYS A 133 -1.47 0.11 3.12
N ASP A 134 -1.76 1.39 3.30
CA ASP A 134 -2.78 1.84 4.23
C ASP A 134 -4.18 1.58 3.65
N CYS A 135 -4.97 0.76 4.34
CA CYS A 135 -6.32 0.39 3.95
C CYS A 135 -7.43 1.26 4.56
N ASN A 136 -7.08 2.32 5.29
CA ASN A 136 -8.04 3.25 5.88
C ASN A 136 -8.66 4.14 4.80
N LEU A 137 -9.99 4.11 4.69
CA LEU A 137 -10.76 4.85 3.69
C LEU A 137 -10.83 6.35 3.98
N ASP A 138 -10.71 6.75 5.24
CA ASP A 138 -10.77 8.16 5.66
C ASP A 138 -9.45 8.90 5.42
N ASN A 139 -8.35 8.16 5.22
CA ASN A 139 -7.04 8.75 5.01
C ASN A 139 -6.77 8.97 3.52
N LYS A 140 -7.03 10.17 3.02
CA LYS A 140 -6.86 10.53 1.61
C LYS A 140 -5.40 10.50 1.16
N TYR A 141 -4.47 10.84 2.06
CA TYR A 141 -3.03 10.96 1.79
C TYR A 141 -2.28 9.96 2.66
N SER A 142 -1.87 8.84 2.10
CA SER A 142 -1.16 7.79 2.81
C SER A 142 -0.39 6.88 1.84
N PHE A 143 0.32 5.90 2.39
CA PHE A 143 1.20 5.00 1.67
C PHE A 143 0.48 3.86 0.96
N GLY A 144 1.12 3.33 -0.07
CA GLY A 144 0.66 2.29 -0.97
C GLY A 144 0.84 2.68 -2.43
N LEU A 145 0.72 1.73 -3.33
CA LEU A 145 0.72 2.00 -4.76
C LEU A 145 -0.57 2.73 -5.13
N SER A 146 -0.45 3.89 -5.77
CA SER A 146 -1.60 4.73 -6.13
C SER A 146 -1.91 4.62 -7.61
N ALA A 147 -3.20 4.44 -7.92
CA ALA A 147 -3.78 4.57 -9.26
C ALA A 147 -5.10 5.34 -9.17
N TRP A 148 -5.64 5.77 -10.28
CA TRP A 148 -6.75 6.71 -10.37
C TRP A 148 -7.76 6.26 -11.42
N THR A 149 -8.94 6.88 -11.44
CA THR A 149 -9.74 6.98 -12.67
C THR A 149 -8.94 7.71 -13.75
N MET A 150 -9.31 7.58 -15.02
CA MET A 150 -8.67 8.31 -16.12
C MET A 150 -8.60 9.81 -15.83
N ASP A 151 -9.74 10.42 -15.50
CA ASP A 151 -9.81 11.85 -15.19
C ASP A 151 -8.97 12.25 -13.98
N GLY A 152 -8.95 11.41 -12.96
CA GLY A 152 -8.12 11.62 -11.77
C GLY A 152 -6.62 11.58 -12.09
N ALA A 153 -6.20 10.64 -12.92
CA ALA A 153 -4.81 10.49 -13.35
C ALA A 153 -4.33 11.71 -14.13
N LEU A 154 -5.11 12.18 -15.10
CA LEU A 154 -4.79 13.35 -15.93
C LEU A 154 -4.69 14.64 -15.11
N LYS A 155 -5.55 14.79 -14.09
CA LYS A 155 -5.48 15.95 -13.16
C LYS A 155 -4.27 15.90 -12.24
N TYR A 156 -3.78 14.70 -11.89
CA TYR A 156 -2.67 14.52 -10.97
C TYR A 156 -1.31 14.81 -11.62
N CYS A 157 -1.08 14.26 -12.81
CA CYS A 157 0.11 14.45 -13.63
C CYS A 157 -0.23 14.07 -15.08
N ASN A 158 0.31 14.76 -16.07
CA ASN A 158 -0.04 14.56 -17.48
C ASN A 158 1.18 14.33 -18.40
N GLU A 159 2.34 14.00 -17.83
CA GLU A 159 3.56 13.79 -18.63
C GLU A 159 3.66 12.36 -19.19
N LYS A 160 3.25 11.36 -18.39
CA LYS A 160 3.09 9.96 -18.80
C LYS A 160 1.85 9.36 -18.19
N LEU A 161 1.11 8.58 -18.96
CA LEU A 161 -0.09 7.89 -18.51
C LEU A 161 0.00 6.40 -18.83
N PHE A 162 -0.12 5.59 -17.80
CA PHE A 162 -0.16 4.13 -17.91
C PHE A 162 -1.54 3.57 -17.55
N LYS A 163 -1.99 2.59 -18.31
CA LYS A 163 -3.06 1.69 -17.89
C LYS A 163 -2.46 0.62 -16.99
N VAL A 164 -3.10 0.37 -15.86
CA VAL A 164 -2.62 -0.57 -14.86
C VAL A 164 -3.71 -1.54 -14.45
N SER A 165 -3.31 -2.74 -14.01
CA SER A 165 -4.19 -3.72 -13.39
C SER A 165 -3.81 -3.93 -11.92
N ILE A 166 -4.82 -4.07 -11.08
CA ILE A 166 -4.69 -4.31 -9.65
C ILE A 166 -5.52 -5.56 -9.33
N PRO A 167 -4.93 -6.69 -8.88
CA PRO A 167 -5.71 -7.82 -8.40
C PRO A 167 -6.68 -7.37 -7.30
N LEU A 168 -7.94 -7.79 -7.37
CA LEU A 168 -8.99 -7.32 -6.46
C LEU A 168 -8.64 -7.58 -4.98
N GLU A 169 -8.03 -8.73 -4.68
CA GLU A 169 -7.57 -9.06 -3.34
C GLU A 169 -6.39 -8.19 -2.86
N LYS A 170 -5.67 -7.55 -3.78
CA LYS A 170 -4.56 -6.62 -3.51
C LYS A 170 -5.00 -5.16 -3.46
N LEU A 171 -6.27 -4.87 -3.70
CA LEU A 171 -6.82 -3.54 -3.52
C LEU A 171 -6.93 -3.21 -2.02
N GLY A 172 -6.27 -2.15 -1.59
CA GLY A 172 -6.21 -1.73 -0.19
C GLY A 172 -7.23 -0.67 0.19
N ALA A 173 -7.49 0.32 -0.67
CA ALA A 173 -8.46 1.37 -0.38
C ALA A 173 -8.96 2.06 -1.64
N ILE A 174 -10.15 2.68 -1.53
CA ILE A 174 -10.69 3.65 -2.47
C ILE A 174 -10.92 4.96 -1.72
N VAL A 175 -10.32 6.04 -2.18
CA VAL A 175 -10.30 7.35 -1.49
C VAL A 175 -10.53 8.49 -2.49
N HIS A 176 -10.53 9.74 -2.03
CA HIS A 176 -10.81 10.92 -2.86
C HIS A 176 -12.14 10.80 -3.62
N ASP A 177 -13.20 10.49 -2.90
CA ASP A 177 -14.56 10.31 -3.44
C ASP A 177 -14.60 9.29 -4.60
N GLY A 178 -13.75 8.26 -4.51
CA GLY A 178 -13.64 7.21 -5.51
C GLY A 178 -12.62 7.46 -6.62
N GLY A 179 -12.06 8.66 -6.72
CA GLY A 179 -11.11 9.01 -7.78
C GLY A 179 -9.75 8.33 -7.68
N LYS A 180 -9.35 7.84 -6.50
CA LYS A 180 -8.03 7.25 -6.23
C LYS A 180 -8.13 5.89 -5.58
N LEU A 181 -7.35 4.95 -6.07
CA LEU A 181 -7.11 3.64 -5.48
C LEU A 181 -5.75 3.60 -4.78
N ARG A 182 -5.66 2.84 -3.69
CA ARG A 182 -4.39 2.38 -3.10
C ARG A 182 -4.35 0.86 -3.13
N ALA A 183 -3.19 0.30 -3.45
CA ALA A 183 -3.02 -1.13 -3.63
C ALA A 183 -1.70 -1.65 -3.06
N PHE A 184 -1.71 -2.94 -2.71
CA PHE A 184 -0.50 -3.69 -2.34
C PHE A 184 0.30 -4.15 -3.56
N GLU A 185 -0.38 -4.31 -4.71
CA GLU A 185 0.23 -4.80 -5.95
C GLU A 185 -0.43 -4.13 -7.16
N MET A 186 0.37 -3.84 -8.17
CA MET A 186 -0.08 -3.21 -9.40
C MET A 186 0.84 -3.62 -10.56
N THR A 187 0.26 -4.02 -11.69
CA THR A 187 0.98 -4.31 -12.93
C THR A 187 0.72 -3.22 -13.96
N VAL A 188 1.76 -2.71 -14.60
CA VAL A 188 1.65 -1.77 -15.70
C VAL A 188 1.39 -2.53 -16.99
N LEU A 189 0.25 -2.28 -17.63
CA LEU A 189 -0.18 -2.99 -18.84
C LEU A 189 0.34 -2.34 -20.11
N GLU A 190 0.14 -1.03 -20.23
CA GLU A 190 0.50 -0.26 -21.43
C GLU A 190 0.72 1.22 -21.09
N GLU A 191 1.52 1.92 -21.88
CA GLU A 191 1.62 3.38 -21.88
C GLU A 191 0.59 3.93 -22.86
N ILE A 192 -0.27 4.84 -22.39
CA ILE A 192 -1.36 5.42 -23.20
C ILE A 192 -0.94 6.78 -23.76
N ALA A 193 -0.20 7.56 -22.98
CA ALA A 193 0.32 8.89 -23.35
C ALA A 193 1.56 9.26 -22.50
#